data_9ce3e8957a35909c791c10f829cfdfc1
#
_entry.id   9ce3e8957a35909c791c10f829cfdfc1
#
_cell.length_a   1.000
_cell.length_b   1.000
_cell.length_c   1.000
_cell.angle_alpha   90.00
_cell.angle_beta   90.00
_cell.angle_gamma   90.00
#
_symmetry.space_group_name_H-M   'P 1'
#
loop_
_entity.id
_entity.type
_entity.pdbx_description
1 polymer ?
#
loop_
_entity_poly.entity_id
_entity_poly.type
_entity_poly.pdbx_seq_one_letter_code
_entity_poly.pdbx_strand_id
1 'polypeptide(L)'
;MSLHIATLAAVFVAMRKEILALIKHPICKQTGLILLTSLPTAIIAAIVYFLDVDLSSLLGIGFAVTALMLLFSADLKGKKDISVGSALIIGLTQGLAVTPGLSRSGSTISMSRILGIEREKSITYSFLVSVPVIIGSFLTDALKGGFSFSSYMLAGCASAFFTGLLALKFMLKLFDNPKAFVIYLTSLSALVTLNDLFFKMF
;
A
#
# COMPACT_ATOMS: atom_id res chain seq x y z
N MET A 1 0.42 14.74 -7.35
CA MET A 1 -0.94 14.65 -7.91
C MET A 1 -1.05 13.78 -9.13
N SER A 2 -0.55 14.22 -10.28
CA SER A 2 -0.66 13.52 -11.58
C SER A 2 -0.11 12.09 -11.56
N LEU A 3 0.96 11.86 -10.81
CA LEU A 3 1.56 10.54 -10.63
C LEU A 3 0.61 9.54 -9.95
N HIS A 4 -0.27 10.00 -9.05
CA HIS A 4 -1.27 9.14 -8.41
C HIS A 4 -2.32 8.63 -9.41
N ILE A 5 -2.70 9.45 -10.40
CA ILE A 5 -3.62 9.03 -11.47
C ILE A 5 -2.94 7.96 -12.33
N ALA A 6 -1.67 8.17 -12.68
CA ALA A 6 -0.92 7.22 -13.51
C ALA A 6 -0.75 5.87 -12.79
N THR A 7 -0.41 5.88 -11.51
CA THR A 7 -0.33 4.63 -10.71
C THR A 7 -1.70 3.99 -10.50
N LEU A 8 -2.76 4.77 -10.31
CA LEU A 8 -4.12 4.24 -10.26
C LEU A 8 -4.52 3.56 -11.58
N ALA A 9 -4.21 4.20 -12.72
CA ALA A 9 -4.43 3.60 -14.03
C ALA A 9 -3.66 2.28 -14.19
N ALA A 10 -2.41 2.19 -13.70
CA ALA A 10 -1.65 0.95 -13.71
C ALA A 10 -2.33 -0.16 -12.88
N VAL A 11 -2.87 0.17 -11.70
CA VAL A 11 -3.64 -0.77 -10.88
C VAL A 11 -4.92 -1.20 -11.60
N PHE A 12 -5.65 -0.27 -12.24
CA PHE A 12 -6.85 -0.59 -13.02
C PHE A 12 -6.56 -1.56 -14.16
N VAL A 13 -5.47 -1.35 -14.90
CA VAL A 13 -5.06 -2.25 -15.98
C VAL A 13 -4.65 -3.61 -15.45
N ALA A 14 -3.86 -3.65 -14.37
CA ALA A 14 -3.39 -4.90 -13.77
C ALA A 14 -4.53 -5.73 -13.16
N MET A 15 -5.51 -5.07 -12.52
CA MET A 15 -6.64 -5.70 -11.80
C MET A 15 -7.96 -5.53 -12.55
N ARG A 16 -7.90 -5.38 -13.89
CA ARG A 16 -9.09 -5.07 -14.72
C ARG A 16 -10.24 -6.06 -14.56
N LYS A 17 -9.94 -7.36 -14.40
CA LYS A 17 -10.98 -8.40 -14.27
C LYS A 17 -11.75 -8.24 -12.96
N GLU A 18 -11.04 -8.07 -11.88
CA GLU A 18 -11.55 -7.91 -10.52
C GLU A 18 -12.33 -6.60 -10.38
N ILE A 19 -11.77 -5.50 -10.89
CA ILE A 19 -12.41 -4.18 -10.84
C ILE A 19 -13.67 -4.16 -11.70
N LEU A 20 -13.64 -4.73 -12.92
CA LEU A 20 -14.83 -4.83 -13.76
C LEU A 20 -15.92 -5.71 -13.13
N ALA A 21 -15.53 -6.77 -12.41
CA ALA A 21 -16.50 -7.58 -11.66
C ALA A 21 -17.18 -6.78 -10.54
N LEU A 22 -16.42 -5.94 -9.81
CA LEU A 22 -16.96 -5.06 -8.78
C LEU A 22 -17.87 -3.96 -9.36
N ILE A 23 -17.52 -3.40 -10.52
CA ILE A 23 -18.35 -2.39 -11.21
C ILE A 23 -19.67 -3.00 -11.69
N LYS A 24 -19.64 -4.24 -12.19
CA LYS A 24 -20.86 -4.95 -12.64
C LYS A 24 -21.77 -5.34 -11.48
N HIS A 25 -21.20 -5.63 -10.32
CA HIS A 25 -21.93 -6.01 -9.11
C HIS A 25 -21.51 -5.13 -7.92
N PRO A 26 -21.87 -3.84 -7.91
CA PRO A 26 -21.39 -2.88 -6.90
C PRO A 26 -21.89 -3.20 -5.49
N ILE A 27 -23.03 -3.87 -5.37
CA ILE A 27 -23.59 -4.28 -4.07
C ILE A 27 -23.27 -5.77 -3.86
N CYS A 28 -22.00 -6.05 -3.57
CA CYS A 28 -21.57 -7.40 -3.21
C CYS A 28 -20.77 -7.38 -1.90
N LYS A 29 -20.64 -8.54 -1.27
CA LYS A 29 -19.88 -8.71 -0.03
C LYS A 29 -18.46 -8.17 -0.14
N GLN A 30 -17.81 -8.35 -1.28
CA GLN A 30 -16.44 -7.91 -1.50
C GLN A 30 -16.33 -6.38 -1.50
N THR A 31 -17.24 -5.67 -2.15
CA THR A 31 -17.30 -4.19 -2.13
C THR A 31 -17.52 -3.69 -0.71
N GLY A 32 -18.43 -4.30 0.04
CA GLY A 32 -18.67 -3.95 1.45
C GLY A 32 -17.41 -4.13 2.31
N LEU A 33 -16.67 -5.21 2.12
CA LEU A 33 -15.41 -5.45 2.84
C LEU A 33 -14.31 -4.45 2.46
N ILE A 34 -14.21 -4.06 1.17
CA ILE A 34 -13.25 -3.04 0.70
C ILE A 34 -13.55 -1.70 1.35
N LEU A 35 -14.81 -1.27 1.37
CA LEU A 35 -15.22 -0.02 2.01
C LEU A 35 -14.98 -0.05 3.52
N LEU A 36 -15.30 -1.18 4.16
CA LEU A 36 -15.06 -1.38 5.59
C LEU A 36 -13.57 -1.31 5.92
N THR A 37 -12.70 -1.88 5.10
CA THR A 37 -11.22 -1.78 5.26
C THR A 37 -10.73 -0.35 5.07
N SER A 38 -11.34 0.41 4.18
CA SER A 38 -10.96 1.80 3.90
C SER A 38 -11.30 2.76 5.05
N LEU A 39 -12.27 2.42 5.90
CA LEU A 39 -12.74 3.25 6.99
C LEU A 39 -11.67 3.51 8.06
N PRO A 40 -11.05 2.50 8.72
CA PRO A 40 -9.97 2.73 9.68
C PRO A 40 -8.75 3.38 9.01
N THR A 41 -8.46 3.06 7.75
CA THR A 41 -7.39 3.72 6.98
C THR A 41 -7.66 5.24 6.87
N ALA A 42 -8.86 5.62 6.48
CA ALA A 42 -9.24 7.03 6.34
C ALA A 42 -9.21 7.77 7.67
N ILE A 43 -9.66 7.13 8.76
CA ILE A 43 -9.62 7.71 10.11
C ILE A 43 -8.17 7.99 10.53
N ILE A 44 -7.27 7.01 10.41
CA ILE A 44 -5.87 7.17 10.79
C ILE A 44 -5.18 8.22 9.93
N ALA A 45 -5.40 8.19 8.61
CA ALA A 45 -4.87 9.19 7.70
C ALA A 45 -5.35 10.61 8.03
N ALA A 46 -6.64 10.77 8.37
CA ALA A 46 -7.21 12.04 8.80
C ALA A 46 -6.59 12.53 10.12
N ILE A 47 -6.45 11.64 11.11
CA ILE A 47 -5.81 11.98 12.39
C ILE A 47 -4.38 12.49 12.17
N VAL A 48 -3.56 11.76 11.41
CA VAL A 48 -2.18 12.16 11.10
C VAL A 48 -2.15 13.50 10.36
N TYR A 49 -3.06 13.69 9.41
CA TYR A 49 -3.16 14.92 8.62
C TYR A 49 -3.58 16.14 9.46
N PHE A 50 -4.63 16.02 10.28
CA PHE A 50 -5.15 17.16 11.05
C PHE A 50 -4.29 17.50 12.28
N LEU A 51 -3.59 16.52 12.85
CA LEU A 51 -2.66 16.75 13.96
C LEU A 51 -1.26 17.17 13.49
N ASP A 52 -1.04 17.24 12.18
CA ASP A 52 0.25 17.59 11.57
C ASP A 52 1.43 16.80 12.18
N VAL A 53 1.24 15.49 12.37
CA VAL A 53 2.23 14.63 13.03
C VAL A 53 3.40 14.38 12.09
N ASP A 54 4.58 14.84 12.48
CA ASP A 54 5.82 14.51 11.76
C ASP A 54 6.28 13.09 12.09
N LEU A 55 6.13 12.20 11.11
CA LEU A 55 6.53 10.80 11.19
C LEU A 55 7.86 10.51 10.46
N SER A 56 8.57 11.55 9.99
CA SER A 56 9.78 11.40 9.17
C SER A 56 10.88 10.60 9.87
N SER A 57 11.00 10.75 11.18
CA SER A 57 11.98 10.02 12.02
C SER A 57 11.70 8.50 12.10
N LEU A 58 10.53 8.04 11.69
CA LEU A 58 10.14 6.62 11.71
C LEU A 58 10.50 5.87 10.42
N LEU A 59 11.15 6.52 9.45
CA LEU A 59 11.45 5.94 8.13
C LEU A 59 12.22 4.61 8.25
N GLY A 60 13.30 4.58 9.02
CA GLY A 60 14.10 3.37 9.23
C GLY A 60 13.31 2.25 9.92
N ILE A 61 12.53 2.62 10.95
CA ILE A 61 11.65 1.69 11.68
C ILE A 61 10.57 1.13 10.73
N GLY A 62 9.99 1.97 9.88
CA GLY A 62 9.00 1.54 8.88
C GLY A 62 9.52 0.46 7.94
N PHE A 63 10.75 0.60 7.44
CA PHE A 63 11.40 -0.44 6.62
C PHE A 63 11.62 -1.73 7.42
N ALA A 64 12.11 -1.63 8.67
CA ALA A 64 12.31 -2.80 9.53
C ALA A 64 11.00 -3.55 9.79
N VAL A 65 9.93 -2.84 10.14
CA VAL A 65 8.62 -3.43 10.39
C VAL A 65 8.08 -4.13 9.13
N THR A 66 8.22 -3.48 7.96
CA THR A 66 7.82 -4.12 6.69
C THR A 66 8.59 -5.41 6.44
N ALA A 67 9.92 -5.39 6.65
CA ALA A 67 10.76 -6.56 6.46
C ALA A 67 10.37 -7.71 7.40
N LEU A 68 10.12 -7.41 8.67
CA LEU A 68 9.65 -8.39 9.66
C LEU A 68 8.28 -8.97 9.29
N MET A 69 7.32 -8.14 8.92
CA MET A 69 6.00 -8.62 8.50
C MET A 69 6.08 -9.55 7.28
N LEU A 70 6.90 -9.20 6.29
CA LEU A 70 7.13 -10.06 5.13
C LEU A 70 7.77 -11.38 5.51
N LEU A 71 8.79 -11.35 6.39
CA LEU A 71 9.47 -12.54 6.86
C LEU A 71 8.51 -13.49 7.59
N PHE A 72 7.74 -12.97 8.55
CA PHE A 72 6.77 -13.78 9.31
C PHE A 72 5.63 -14.33 8.43
N SER A 73 5.25 -13.62 7.38
CA SER A 73 4.17 -14.06 6.49
C SER A 73 4.63 -14.99 5.36
N ALA A 74 5.94 -15.13 5.12
CA ALA A 74 6.50 -15.80 3.95
C ALA A 74 6.03 -17.25 3.77
N ASP A 75 6.10 -18.04 4.83
CA ASP A 75 5.83 -19.49 4.79
C ASP A 75 4.42 -19.87 5.25
N LEU A 76 3.59 -18.88 5.61
CA LEU A 76 2.22 -19.14 6.06
C LEU A 76 1.33 -19.63 4.91
N LYS A 77 0.68 -20.75 5.11
CA LYS A 77 -0.26 -21.36 4.15
C LYS A 77 -1.70 -21.13 4.66
N GLY A 78 -2.28 -20.00 4.29
CA GLY A 78 -3.67 -19.70 4.60
C GLY A 78 -4.65 -20.31 3.60
N LYS A 79 -5.88 -20.58 4.07
CA LYS A 79 -6.99 -21.06 3.24
C LYS A 79 -8.28 -20.29 3.51
N LYS A 80 -8.25 -19.31 4.42
CA LYS A 80 -9.44 -18.55 4.82
C LYS A 80 -9.81 -17.51 3.76
N ASP A 81 -11.10 -17.20 3.74
CA ASP A 81 -11.63 -16.03 3.05
C ASP A 81 -11.57 -14.79 3.93
N ILE A 82 -11.74 -13.62 3.29
CA ILE A 82 -11.81 -12.36 4.00
C ILE A 82 -13.12 -12.24 4.75
N SER A 83 -13.01 -11.97 6.04
CA SER A 83 -14.13 -11.73 6.96
C SER A 83 -14.19 -10.26 7.38
N VAL A 84 -15.27 -9.86 8.03
CA VAL A 84 -15.43 -8.52 8.60
C VAL A 84 -14.30 -8.19 9.57
N GLY A 85 -13.96 -9.11 10.46
CA GLY A 85 -12.86 -8.93 11.42
C GLY A 85 -11.50 -8.78 10.74
N SER A 86 -11.21 -9.62 9.73
CA SER A 86 -9.95 -9.49 8.98
C SER A 86 -9.90 -8.19 8.17
N ALA A 87 -11.02 -7.75 7.60
CA ALA A 87 -11.10 -6.48 6.87
C ALA A 87 -10.75 -5.28 7.77
N LEU A 88 -11.26 -5.24 8.99
CA LEU A 88 -10.94 -4.18 9.95
C LEU A 88 -9.46 -4.19 10.34
N ILE A 89 -8.88 -5.37 10.64
CA ILE A 89 -7.46 -5.48 11.01
C ILE A 89 -6.56 -5.08 9.84
N ILE A 90 -6.89 -5.50 8.62
CA ILE A 90 -6.16 -5.10 7.41
C ILE A 90 -6.26 -3.58 7.20
N GLY A 91 -7.43 -3.00 7.45
CA GLY A 91 -7.66 -1.55 7.36
C GLY A 91 -6.85 -0.75 8.37
N LEU A 92 -6.76 -1.22 9.62
CA LEU A 92 -5.88 -0.64 10.63
C LEU A 92 -4.41 -0.70 10.19
N THR A 93 -3.97 -1.88 9.72
CA THR A 93 -2.62 -2.06 9.20
C THR A 93 -2.32 -1.14 8.02
N GLN A 94 -3.29 -0.96 7.11
CA GLN A 94 -3.19 -0.04 5.98
C GLN A 94 -3.12 1.42 6.45
N GLY A 95 -3.88 1.79 7.46
CA GLY A 95 -3.85 3.12 8.07
C GLY A 95 -2.50 3.43 8.69
N LEU A 96 -1.90 2.49 9.42
CA LEU A 96 -0.56 2.64 9.97
C LEU A 96 0.52 2.81 8.89
N ALA A 97 0.28 2.32 7.67
CA ALA A 97 1.19 2.52 6.55
C ALA A 97 1.22 3.96 5.98
N VAL A 98 0.58 4.93 6.64
CA VAL A 98 0.85 6.36 6.48
C VAL A 98 2.27 6.69 6.98
N THR A 99 2.81 5.89 7.92
CA THR A 99 4.17 6.01 8.43
C THR A 99 5.18 5.80 7.30
N PRO A 100 6.14 6.73 7.09
CA PRO A 100 7.19 6.58 6.10
C PRO A 100 7.98 5.28 6.30
N GLY A 101 8.39 4.65 5.19
CA GLY A 101 9.10 3.36 5.22
C GLY A 101 8.20 2.13 5.41
N LEU A 102 7.00 2.28 5.97
CA LEU A 102 6.06 1.18 6.06
C LEU A 102 5.36 0.96 4.71
N SER A 103 5.69 -0.14 4.04
CA SER A 103 5.09 -0.48 2.76
C SER A 103 3.61 -0.83 2.91
N ARG A 104 2.73 -0.02 2.33
CA ARG A 104 1.27 -0.25 2.39
C ARG A 104 0.89 -1.64 1.87
N SER A 105 1.31 -2.01 0.66
CA SER A 105 0.99 -3.33 0.09
C SER A 105 1.73 -4.45 0.82
N GLY A 106 2.99 -4.23 1.21
CA GLY A 106 3.76 -5.19 1.99
C GLY A 106 3.07 -5.55 3.31
N SER A 107 2.66 -4.55 4.09
CA SER A 107 1.99 -4.75 5.38
C SER A 107 0.59 -5.35 5.23
N THR A 108 -0.23 -4.89 4.30
CA THR A 108 -1.60 -5.41 4.12
C THR A 108 -1.62 -6.85 3.62
N ILE A 109 -0.72 -7.22 2.69
CA ILE A 109 -0.60 -8.60 2.22
C ILE A 109 -0.07 -9.50 3.34
N SER A 110 0.98 -9.06 4.04
CA SER A 110 1.56 -9.82 5.16
C SER A 110 0.54 -10.03 6.28
N MET A 111 -0.19 -8.97 6.68
CA MET A 111 -1.24 -9.08 7.70
C MET A 111 -2.35 -10.02 7.26
N SER A 112 -2.81 -9.94 6.01
CA SER A 112 -3.81 -10.86 5.47
C SER A 112 -3.35 -12.32 5.58
N ARG A 113 -2.10 -12.60 5.28
CA ARG A 113 -1.52 -13.94 5.39
C ARG A 113 -1.37 -14.40 6.84
N ILE A 114 -0.98 -13.51 7.77
CA ILE A 114 -0.93 -13.77 9.21
C ILE A 114 -2.32 -14.13 9.74
N LEU A 115 -3.38 -13.51 9.24
CA LEU A 115 -4.76 -13.84 9.57
C LEU A 115 -5.24 -15.17 8.95
N GLY A 116 -4.39 -15.83 8.18
CA GLY A 116 -4.67 -17.13 7.55
C GLY A 116 -5.44 -17.03 6.23
N ILE A 117 -5.48 -15.86 5.59
CA ILE A 117 -6.10 -15.68 4.28
C ILE A 117 -5.18 -16.28 3.21
N GLU A 118 -5.81 -16.88 2.20
CA GLU A 118 -5.12 -17.45 1.03
C GLU A 118 -4.26 -16.39 0.34
N ARG A 119 -3.08 -16.78 -0.15
CA ARG A 119 -2.09 -15.86 -0.72
C ARG A 119 -2.62 -15.02 -1.88
N GLU A 120 -3.23 -15.66 -2.89
CA GLU A 120 -3.75 -14.95 -4.05
C GLU A 120 -4.85 -13.96 -3.68
N LYS A 121 -5.73 -14.36 -2.75
CA LYS A 121 -6.77 -13.48 -2.20
C LYS A 121 -6.17 -12.31 -1.42
N SER A 122 -5.10 -12.55 -0.65
CA SER A 122 -4.40 -11.50 0.10
C SER A 122 -3.82 -10.44 -0.84
N ILE A 123 -3.18 -10.86 -1.92
CA ILE A 123 -2.58 -9.97 -2.92
C ILE A 123 -3.68 -9.18 -3.64
N THR A 124 -4.67 -9.88 -4.20
CA THR A 124 -5.79 -9.27 -4.91
C THR A 124 -6.52 -8.26 -4.04
N TYR A 125 -6.83 -8.64 -2.81
CA TYR A 125 -7.54 -7.76 -1.87
C TYR A 125 -6.73 -6.52 -1.50
N SER A 126 -5.43 -6.67 -1.22
CA SER A 126 -4.55 -5.55 -0.91
C SER A 126 -4.54 -4.49 -2.02
N PHE A 127 -4.52 -4.92 -3.28
CA PHE A 127 -4.61 -3.99 -4.41
C PHE A 127 -5.99 -3.36 -4.55
N LEU A 128 -7.07 -4.12 -4.37
CA LEU A 128 -8.43 -3.59 -4.47
C LEU A 128 -8.70 -2.54 -3.38
N VAL A 129 -8.27 -2.77 -2.14
CA VAL A 129 -8.43 -1.78 -1.05
C VAL A 129 -7.53 -0.55 -1.22
N SER A 130 -6.51 -0.63 -2.08
CA SER A 130 -5.70 0.54 -2.41
C SER A 130 -6.45 1.56 -3.28
N VAL A 131 -7.41 1.12 -4.08
CA VAL A 131 -8.15 1.98 -5.03
C VAL A 131 -8.88 3.12 -4.31
N PRO A 132 -9.76 2.87 -3.29
CA PRO A 132 -10.42 3.96 -2.57
C PRO A 132 -9.43 4.92 -1.91
N VAL A 133 -8.32 4.41 -1.38
CA VAL A 133 -7.30 5.23 -0.71
C VAL A 133 -6.57 6.15 -1.70
N ILE A 134 -6.19 5.63 -2.88
CA ILE A 134 -5.55 6.45 -3.92
C ILE A 134 -6.53 7.51 -4.44
N ILE A 135 -7.80 7.16 -4.62
CA ILE A 135 -8.84 8.13 -5.01
C ILE A 135 -8.98 9.20 -3.92
N GLY A 136 -9.02 8.81 -2.64
CA GLY A 136 -9.09 9.75 -1.51
C GLY A 136 -7.89 10.70 -1.48
N SER A 137 -6.67 10.19 -1.62
CA SER A 137 -5.46 11.03 -1.72
C SER A 137 -5.51 11.99 -2.90
N PHE A 138 -5.98 11.52 -4.05
CA PHE A 138 -6.15 12.37 -5.23
C PHE A 138 -7.15 13.50 -4.99
N LEU A 139 -8.31 13.21 -4.37
CA LEU A 139 -9.33 14.21 -4.07
C LEU A 139 -8.80 15.25 -3.07
N THR A 140 -8.11 14.84 -2.02
CA THR A 140 -7.51 15.78 -1.05
C THR A 140 -6.49 16.71 -1.70
N ASP A 141 -5.66 16.17 -2.59
CA ASP A 141 -4.71 16.98 -3.35
C ASP A 141 -5.42 17.93 -4.34
N ALA A 142 -6.49 17.48 -5.00
CA ALA A 142 -7.26 18.29 -5.93
C ALA A 142 -7.91 19.50 -5.25
N LEU A 143 -8.44 19.30 -4.05
CA LEU A 143 -9.05 20.36 -3.24
C LEU A 143 -8.04 21.43 -2.79
N LYS A 144 -6.76 21.09 -2.69
CA LYS A 144 -5.68 22.03 -2.35
C LYS A 144 -5.21 22.92 -3.51
N GLY A 145 -5.85 22.85 -4.68
CA GLY A 145 -5.67 23.81 -5.78
C GLY A 145 -4.43 23.58 -6.66
N GLY A 146 -3.89 22.38 -6.72
CA GLY A 146 -2.62 22.08 -7.38
C GLY A 146 -2.69 21.42 -8.77
N PHE A 147 -3.53 21.88 -9.70
CA PHE A 147 -3.50 21.38 -11.10
C PHE A 147 -2.71 22.36 -11.99
N SER A 148 -1.42 22.07 -12.23
CA SER A 148 -0.66 22.71 -13.31
C SER A 148 -0.39 21.70 -14.41
N PHE A 149 -0.87 21.98 -15.62
CA PHE A 149 -0.63 21.13 -16.79
C PHE A 149 0.70 21.54 -17.44
N SER A 150 1.68 20.64 -17.45
CA SER A 150 2.97 20.83 -18.09
C SER A 150 3.30 19.62 -18.98
N SER A 151 4.02 19.83 -20.09
CA SER A 151 4.47 18.76 -20.96
C SER A 151 5.33 17.72 -20.22
N TYR A 152 6.13 18.17 -19.25
CA TYR A 152 6.92 17.30 -18.36
C TYR A 152 6.04 16.38 -17.49
N MET A 153 4.84 16.83 -17.17
CA MET A 153 3.87 16.05 -16.39
C MET A 153 3.38 14.83 -17.17
N LEU A 154 3.17 14.96 -18.49
CA LEU A 154 2.78 13.82 -19.34
C LEU A 154 3.87 12.76 -19.39
N ALA A 155 5.13 13.16 -19.54
CA ALA A 155 6.27 12.24 -19.49
C ALA A 155 6.38 11.53 -18.14
N GLY A 156 6.20 12.27 -17.03
CA GLY A 156 6.17 11.72 -15.68
C GLY A 156 5.01 10.73 -15.47
N CYS A 157 3.80 11.04 -15.95
CA CYS A 157 2.66 10.13 -15.86
C CYS A 157 2.86 8.86 -16.69
N ALA A 158 3.38 8.97 -17.91
CA ALA A 158 3.69 7.82 -18.74
C ALA A 158 4.75 6.93 -18.06
N SER A 159 5.83 7.52 -17.58
CA SER A 159 6.87 6.81 -16.84
C SER A 159 6.30 6.11 -15.59
N ALA A 160 5.50 6.81 -14.77
CA ALA A 160 4.88 6.26 -13.57
C ALA A 160 3.88 5.13 -13.89
N PHE A 161 3.16 5.22 -15.00
CA PHE A 161 2.26 4.17 -15.46
C PHE A 161 3.02 2.89 -15.84
N PHE A 162 4.03 3.00 -16.70
CA PHE A 162 4.80 1.82 -17.15
C PHE A 162 5.62 1.21 -16.02
N THR A 163 6.29 2.03 -15.22
CA THR A 163 7.03 1.53 -14.04
C THR A 163 6.10 0.92 -13.01
N GLY A 164 4.90 1.49 -12.81
CA GLY A 164 3.86 0.93 -11.95
C GLY A 164 3.39 -0.44 -12.41
N LEU A 165 3.14 -0.63 -13.70
CA LEU A 165 2.77 -1.95 -14.25
C LEU A 165 3.89 -2.98 -14.10
N LEU A 166 5.14 -2.58 -14.34
CA LEU A 166 6.30 -3.45 -14.14
C LEU A 166 6.49 -3.81 -12.66
N ALA A 167 6.38 -2.82 -11.78
CA ALA A 167 6.48 -3.01 -10.34
C ALA A 167 5.41 -3.96 -9.81
N LEU A 168 4.15 -3.84 -10.28
CA LEU A 168 3.08 -4.76 -9.92
C LEU A 168 3.38 -6.20 -10.32
N LYS A 169 3.83 -6.43 -11.56
CA LYS A 169 4.24 -7.76 -12.04
C LYS A 169 5.43 -8.32 -11.26
N PHE A 170 6.39 -7.47 -10.94
CA PHE A 170 7.57 -7.85 -10.19
C PHE A 170 7.23 -8.18 -8.73
N MET A 171 6.34 -7.40 -8.12
CA MET A 171 5.88 -7.60 -6.74
C MET A 171 5.15 -8.94 -6.57
N LEU A 172 4.35 -9.38 -7.56
CA LEU A 172 3.74 -10.70 -7.53
C LEU A 172 4.79 -11.81 -7.44
N LYS A 173 5.90 -11.69 -8.18
CA LYS A 173 7.04 -12.62 -8.11
C LYS A 173 7.82 -12.52 -6.78
N LEU A 174 7.95 -11.31 -6.24
CA LEU A 174 8.63 -11.06 -4.96
C LEU A 174 7.94 -11.76 -3.78
N PHE A 175 6.63 -11.84 -3.79
CA PHE A 175 5.89 -12.60 -2.79
C PHE A 175 6.06 -14.13 -2.94
N ASP A 176 6.59 -14.62 -4.06
CA ASP A 176 6.99 -16.04 -4.21
C ASP A 176 8.28 -16.35 -3.45
N ASN A 177 9.22 -15.39 -3.43
CA ASN A 177 10.48 -15.53 -2.69
C ASN A 177 10.83 -14.17 -2.04
N PRO A 178 10.27 -13.88 -0.87
CA PRO A 178 10.43 -12.57 -0.22
C PRO A 178 11.83 -12.34 0.36
N LYS A 179 12.71 -13.37 0.43
CA LYS A 179 14.03 -13.29 1.09
C LYS A 179 14.89 -12.13 0.54
N ALA A 180 14.99 -12.00 -0.78
CA ALA A 180 15.77 -10.93 -1.40
C ALA A 180 15.21 -9.54 -1.05
N PHE A 181 13.88 -9.41 -1.00
CA PHE A 181 13.23 -8.15 -0.66
C PHE A 181 13.35 -7.83 0.84
N VAL A 182 13.30 -8.83 1.69
CA VAL A 182 13.57 -8.67 3.13
C VAL A 182 15.00 -8.20 3.36
N ILE A 183 15.99 -8.80 2.68
CA ILE A 183 17.40 -8.36 2.76
C ILE A 183 17.53 -6.91 2.30
N TYR A 184 16.91 -6.55 1.17
CA TYR A 184 16.92 -5.17 0.68
C TYR A 184 16.33 -4.19 1.70
N LEU A 185 15.15 -4.48 2.26
CA LEU A 185 14.49 -3.61 3.24
C LEU A 185 15.27 -3.51 4.56
N THR A 186 15.86 -4.59 5.04
CA THR A 186 16.70 -4.56 6.25
C THR A 186 17.98 -3.76 6.04
N SER A 187 18.62 -3.90 4.88
CA SER A 187 19.79 -3.09 4.52
C SER A 187 19.44 -1.61 4.43
N LEU A 188 18.31 -1.28 3.82
CA LEU A 188 17.83 0.09 3.70
C LEU A 188 17.46 0.67 5.07
N SER A 189 16.81 -0.11 5.93
CA SER A 189 16.51 0.27 7.32
C SER A 189 17.79 0.60 8.10
N ALA A 190 18.80 -0.27 8.03
CA ALA A 190 20.08 -0.06 8.71
C ALA A 190 20.78 1.20 8.20
N LEU A 191 20.81 1.40 6.88
CA LEU A 191 21.44 2.57 6.27
C LEU A 191 20.78 3.88 6.69
N VAL A 192 19.45 3.95 6.66
CA VAL A 192 18.69 5.12 7.07
C VAL A 192 18.87 5.40 8.56
N THR A 193 18.78 4.39 9.41
CA THR A 193 18.94 4.54 10.85
C THR A 193 20.35 4.99 11.21
N LEU A 194 21.38 4.45 10.55
CA LEU A 194 22.77 4.90 10.75
C LEU A 194 22.98 6.35 10.29
N ASN A 195 22.38 6.72 9.15
CA ASN A 195 22.43 8.08 8.67
C ASN A 195 21.78 9.07 9.65
N ASP A 196 20.58 8.72 10.16
CA ASP A 196 19.86 9.55 11.14
C ASP A 196 20.63 9.70 12.45
N LEU A 197 21.30 8.62 12.91
CA LEU A 197 22.15 8.67 14.10
C LEU A 197 23.38 9.56 13.86
N PHE A 198 24.00 9.44 12.68
CA PHE A 198 25.18 10.24 12.34
C PHE A 198 24.87 11.73 12.28
N PHE A 199 23.77 12.12 11.62
CA PHE A 199 23.36 13.53 11.52
C PHE A 199 22.82 14.12 12.83
N LYS A 200 22.36 13.30 13.79
CA LYS A 200 21.98 13.78 15.13
C LYS A 200 23.16 13.94 16.09
N MET A 201 24.32 13.35 15.76
CA MET A 201 25.54 13.46 16.58
C MET A 201 26.41 14.67 16.23
N PHE A 202 26.18 15.30 15.10
CA PHE A 202 26.85 16.52 14.64
C PHE A 202 25.85 17.66 14.44
#